data_cb103af7542b2d3f31ed744489f10d86
#
_entry.id   cb103af7542b2d3f31ed744489f10d86
#
_cell.length_a   1.000
_cell.length_b   1.000
_cell.length_c   1.000
_cell.angle_alpha   90.00
_cell.angle_beta   90.00
_cell.angle_gamma   90.00
#
_symmetry.space_group_name_H-M   'P 1'
#
loop_
_entity.id
_entity.type
_entity.pdbx_description
1 polymer ?
#
loop_
_entity_poly.entity_id
_entity_poly.type
_entity_poly.pdbx_seq_one_letter_code
_entity_poly.pdbx_strand_id
1 'polypeptide(L)'
;MFDYNITNVSQAGVSEYKILKQVEDHLYSNDFDLVIVCHTSPYRVHTPDHPVHRDGLHKDCDLIYSDIEYHNSKKHTPSLTAALGYFAHHFDPEYYDTIYGLLREEITQNVMLWNVPLINVDFFPGNSGLDLSDLPVSHPGQPNHMSESGHKIAYEKISNEINNLELDI
;
A
#
# COMPACT_ATOMS: atom_id res chain seq x y z
N MET A 1 6.03 -25.86 -4.56
CA MET A 1 6.26 -24.91 -3.43
C MET A 1 7.55 -24.22 -3.79
N PHE A 2 7.50 -22.93 -4.05
CA PHE A 2 8.69 -22.16 -4.42
C PHE A 2 9.58 -22.02 -3.17
N ASP A 3 10.87 -22.28 -3.30
CA ASP A 3 11.86 -22.15 -2.22
C ASP A 3 12.56 -20.79 -2.35
N TYR A 4 11.77 -19.71 -2.19
CA TYR A 4 12.29 -18.34 -2.29
C TYR A 4 12.71 -17.81 -0.92
N ASN A 5 13.82 -17.08 -0.92
CA ASN A 5 14.20 -16.27 0.24
C ASN A 5 13.41 -14.95 0.19
N ILE A 6 12.46 -14.77 1.09
CA ILE A 6 11.54 -13.63 1.09
C ILE A 6 11.93 -12.61 2.15
N THR A 7 12.20 -11.38 1.73
CA THR A 7 12.30 -10.21 2.60
C THR A 7 10.99 -9.43 2.58
N ASN A 8 10.22 -9.46 3.66
CA ASN A 8 8.96 -8.74 3.77
C ASN A 8 9.14 -7.47 4.62
N VAL A 9 9.02 -6.30 3.97
CA VAL A 9 9.14 -4.97 4.58
C VAL A 9 7.80 -4.22 4.63
N SER A 10 6.70 -4.88 4.27
CA SER A 10 5.39 -4.25 4.25
C SER A 10 4.95 -3.76 5.63
N GLN A 11 4.29 -2.59 5.66
CA GLN A 11 3.74 -1.99 6.87
C GLN A 11 2.24 -1.74 6.70
N ALA A 12 1.47 -2.00 7.76
CA ALA A 12 0.02 -1.83 7.70
C ALA A 12 -0.38 -0.35 7.66
N GLY A 13 -1.24 0.00 6.70
CA GLY A 13 -1.87 1.32 6.64
C GLY A 13 -0.97 2.49 6.23
N VAL A 14 0.15 2.24 5.56
CA VAL A 14 1.06 3.29 5.08
C VAL A 14 0.58 3.94 3.78
N SER A 15 1.03 5.17 3.53
CA SER A 15 0.81 5.89 2.26
C SER A 15 1.78 5.43 1.18
N GLU A 16 1.50 5.79 -0.07
CA GLU A 16 2.38 5.52 -1.21
C GLU A 16 3.77 6.14 -1.03
N TYR A 17 3.85 7.29 -0.36
CA TYR A 17 5.13 7.91 -0.02
C TYR A 17 6.01 7.01 0.87
N LYS A 18 5.43 6.36 1.88
CA LYS A 18 6.19 5.43 2.72
C LYS A 18 6.58 4.16 1.97
N ILE A 19 5.74 3.68 1.05
CA ILE A 19 6.07 2.56 0.16
C ILE A 19 7.28 2.93 -0.71
N LEU A 20 7.30 4.11 -1.31
CA LEU A 20 8.47 4.60 -2.06
C LEU A 20 9.72 4.59 -1.18
N LYS A 21 9.64 5.10 0.06
CA LYS A 21 10.80 5.09 0.97
C LYS A 21 11.28 3.69 1.33
N GLN A 22 10.36 2.74 1.53
CA GLN A 22 10.72 1.34 1.75
C GLN A 22 11.46 0.74 0.54
N VAL A 23 10.99 1.03 -0.68
CA VAL A 23 11.66 0.59 -1.91
C VAL A 23 13.05 1.20 -2.01
N GLU A 24 13.21 2.50 -1.84
CA GLU A 24 14.50 3.19 -1.85
C GLU A 24 15.47 2.59 -0.83
N ASP A 25 15.06 2.47 0.43
CA ASP A 25 15.92 2.01 1.52
C ASP A 25 16.41 0.56 1.32
N HIS A 26 15.60 -0.30 0.69
CA HIS A 26 15.93 -1.70 0.54
C HIS A 26 16.61 -2.04 -0.78
N LEU A 27 16.30 -1.38 -1.88
CA LEU A 27 16.96 -1.61 -3.17
C LEU A 27 18.47 -1.28 -3.12
N TYR A 28 18.85 -0.22 -2.38
CA TYR A 28 20.28 0.17 -2.29
C TYR A 28 21.15 -0.78 -1.48
N SER A 29 20.57 -1.63 -0.66
CA SER A 29 21.30 -2.45 0.31
C SER A 29 21.28 -3.95 0.03
N ASN A 30 20.51 -4.41 -0.95
CA ASN A 30 20.29 -5.83 -1.19
C ASN A 30 20.20 -6.14 -2.70
N ASP A 31 20.61 -7.36 -3.06
CA ASP A 31 20.36 -7.92 -4.39
C ASP A 31 19.04 -8.68 -4.35
N PHE A 32 18.09 -8.30 -5.19
CA PHE A 32 16.80 -8.97 -5.33
C PHE A 32 16.62 -9.49 -6.75
N ASP A 33 16.05 -10.69 -6.86
CA ASP A 33 15.66 -11.29 -8.15
C ASP A 33 14.26 -10.83 -8.59
N LEU A 34 13.45 -10.34 -7.65
CA LEU A 34 12.09 -9.85 -7.88
C LEU A 34 11.68 -8.87 -6.78
N VAL A 35 10.98 -7.81 -7.16
CA VAL A 35 10.29 -6.89 -6.24
C VAL A 35 8.78 -6.99 -6.46
N ILE A 36 8.03 -7.13 -5.38
CA ILE A 36 6.56 -7.08 -5.39
C ILE A 36 6.11 -5.90 -4.55
N VAL A 37 5.44 -4.95 -5.17
CA VAL A 37 4.91 -3.75 -4.50
C VAL A 37 3.40 -3.84 -4.40
N CYS A 38 2.88 -3.86 -3.17
CA CYS A 38 1.45 -3.77 -2.89
C CYS A 38 1.07 -2.30 -2.66
N HIS A 39 0.40 -1.70 -3.63
CA HIS A 39 0.00 -0.30 -3.58
C HIS A 39 -1.17 -0.07 -2.61
N THR A 40 -1.25 1.15 -2.08
CA THR A 40 -2.26 1.56 -1.11
C THR A 40 -3.34 2.44 -1.74
N SER A 41 -4.28 2.95 -0.92
CA SER A 41 -5.27 3.93 -1.38
C SER A 41 -4.62 5.27 -1.71
N PRO A 42 -4.96 5.91 -2.85
CA PRO A 42 -4.48 7.25 -3.19
C PRO A 42 -4.86 8.31 -2.15
N TYR A 43 -5.93 8.07 -1.40
CA TYR A 43 -6.47 9.02 -0.40
C TYR A 43 -5.84 8.87 0.98
N ARG A 44 -4.74 8.14 1.10
CA ARG A 44 -3.98 8.02 2.34
C ARG A 44 -2.93 9.12 2.44
N VAL A 45 -3.08 9.97 3.44
CA VAL A 45 -2.26 11.16 3.64
C VAL A 45 -1.11 10.85 4.57
N HIS A 46 0.12 11.06 4.11
CA HIS A 46 1.32 10.86 4.92
C HIS A 46 1.30 11.68 6.20
N THR A 47 1.65 11.04 7.30
CA THR A 47 1.88 11.69 8.60
C THR A 47 3.07 11.08 9.33
N PRO A 48 3.92 11.90 9.97
CA PRO A 48 4.98 11.39 10.85
C PRO A 48 4.44 10.90 12.20
N ASP A 49 3.24 11.33 12.61
CA ASP A 49 2.65 11.06 13.92
C ASP A 49 1.12 10.91 13.80
N HIS A 50 0.65 9.65 13.82
CA HIS A 50 -0.77 9.39 13.73
C HIS A 50 -1.48 9.75 15.05
N PRO A 51 -2.65 10.43 15.04
CA PRO A 51 -3.32 10.88 16.25
C PRO A 51 -3.77 9.75 17.20
N VAL A 52 -3.87 8.52 16.71
CA VAL A 52 -4.37 7.35 17.47
C VAL A 52 -3.36 6.22 17.49
N HIS A 53 -2.90 5.80 16.33
CA HIS A 53 -2.05 4.61 16.17
C HIS A 53 -0.58 4.96 16.45
N ARG A 54 -0.11 4.65 17.66
CA ARG A 54 1.23 4.99 18.13
C ARG A 54 2.08 3.77 18.49
N ASP A 55 1.49 2.59 18.45
CA ASP A 55 2.12 1.32 18.79
C ASP A 55 1.58 0.16 17.97
N GLY A 56 2.16 -1.01 18.16
CA GLY A 56 1.74 -2.25 17.52
C GLY A 56 1.86 -2.23 16.00
N LEU A 57 1.01 -3.01 15.34
CA LEU A 57 1.03 -3.22 13.90
C LEU A 57 0.79 -1.94 13.08
N HIS A 58 0.03 -1.01 13.64
CA HIS A 58 -0.40 0.23 12.97
C HIS A 58 0.40 1.48 13.42
N LYS A 59 1.49 1.32 14.16
CA LYS A 59 2.25 2.46 14.71
C LYS A 59 2.74 3.47 13.65
N ASP A 60 2.98 2.98 12.43
CA ASP A 60 3.49 3.79 11.33
C ASP A 60 2.42 4.11 10.28
N CYS A 61 1.13 3.83 10.57
CA CYS A 61 0.07 4.09 9.60
C CYS A 61 -0.11 5.58 9.33
N ASP A 62 -0.63 5.87 8.15
CA ASP A 62 -0.92 7.22 7.68
C ASP A 62 -2.42 7.52 7.75
N LEU A 63 -2.78 8.81 7.65
CA LEU A 63 -4.16 9.26 7.81
C LEU A 63 -5.04 8.78 6.66
N ILE A 64 -6.21 8.25 6.99
CA ILE A 64 -7.32 8.06 6.05
C ILE A 64 -8.61 8.52 6.71
N TYR A 65 -9.47 9.20 5.95
CA TYR A 65 -10.68 9.85 6.48
C TYR A 65 -11.55 8.91 7.33
N SER A 66 -11.84 7.71 6.81
CA SER A 66 -12.72 6.75 7.49
C SER A 66 -12.20 6.30 8.87
N ASP A 67 -10.88 6.14 9.02
CA ASP A 67 -10.26 5.79 10.29
C ASP A 67 -10.34 6.95 11.29
N ILE A 68 -10.01 8.15 10.84
CA ILE A 68 -10.06 9.37 11.66
C ILE A 68 -11.51 9.67 12.10
N GLU A 69 -12.48 9.55 11.19
CA GLU A 69 -13.90 9.71 11.51
C GLU A 69 -14.38 8.69 12.55
N TYR A 70 -14.03 7.40 12.35
CA TYR A 70 -14.36 6.34 13.31
C TYR A 70 -13.81 6.64 14.71
N HIS A 71 -12.54 6.99 14.83
CA HIS A 71 -11.92 7.28 16.12
C HIS A 71 -12.47 8.54 16.75
N ASN A 72 -12.73 9.60 15.98
CA ASN A 72 -13.33 10.83 16.48
C ASN A 72 -14.77 10.62 16.96
N SER A 73 -15.53 9.70 16.36
CA SER A 73 -16.88 9.34 16.85
C SER A 73 -16.86 8.66 18.22
N LYS A 74 -15.74 8.06 18.62
CA LYS A 74 -15.55 7.38 19.91
C LYS A 74 -14.93 8.29 20.97
N LYS A 75 -13.98 9.14 20.57
CA LYS A 75 -13.23 9.98 21.49
C LYS A 75 -12.80 11.27 20.79
N HIS A 76 -13.41 12.38 21.17
CA HIS A 76 -13.02 13.69 20.69
C HIS A 76 -11.70 14.12 21.31
N THR A 77 -10.66 14.34 20.48
CA THR A 77 -9.39 14.93 20.89
C THR A 77 -9.02 16.07 19.96
N PRO A 78 -8.23 17.07 20.39
CA PRO A 78 -7.79 18.14 19.50
C PRO A 78 -7.09 17.65 18.24
N SER A 79 -6.27 16.61 18.32
CA SER A 79 -5.56 16.04 17.17
C SER A 79 -6.48 15.35 16.18
N LEU A 80 -7.50 14.60 16.64
CA LEU A 80 -8.50 14.00 15.76
C LEU A 80 -9.39 15.07 15.11
N THR A 81 -9.78 16.09 15.86
CA THR A 81 -10.54 17.22 15.32
C THR A 81 -9.75 17.97 14.25
N ALA A 82 -8.45 18.20 14.47
CA ALA A 82 -7.58 18.83 13.50
C ALA A 82 -7.43 17.97 12.23
N ALA A 83 -7.25 16.65 12.37
CA ALA A 83 -7.17 15.74 11.24
C ALA A 83 -8.47 15.72 10.42
N LEU A 84 -9.66 15.70 11.05
CA LEU A 84 -10.93 15.84 10.35
C LEU A 84 -11.05 17.19 9.65
N GLY A 85 -10.63 18.27 10.30
CA GLY A 85 -10.62 19.61 9.71
C GLY A 85 -9.74 19.66 8.44
N TYR A 86 -8.61 18.95 8.45
CA TYR A 86 -7.78 18.81 7.26
C TYR A 86 -8.56 18.17 6.10
N PHE A 87 -9.18 17.02 6.32
CA PHE A 87 -9.97 16.34 5.28
C PHE A 87 -11.19 17.16 4.81
N ALA A 88 -11.82 17.93 5.72
CA ALA A 88 -12.99 18.74 5.37
C ALA A 88 -12.66 20.00 4.57
N HIS A 89 -11.46 20.57 4.74
CA HIS A 89 -11.16 21.91 4.23
C HIS A 89 -9.92 22.01 3.33
N HIS A 90 -9.03 21.02 3.38
CA HIS A 90 -7.73 21.07 2.72
C HIS A 90 -7.40 19.85 1.87
N PHE A 91 -8.17 18.77 2.02
CA PHE A 91 -7.97 17.56 1.23
C PHE A 91 -8.57 17.75 -0.16
N ASP A 92 -7.72 17.62 -1.18
CA ASP A 92 -8.10 17.70 -2.59
C ASP A 92 -7.88 16.33 -3.25
N PRO A 93 -8.94 15.56 -3.56
CA PRO A 93 -8.82 14.25 -4.16
C PRO A 93 -8.04 14.24 -5.49
N GLU A 94 -8.24 15.25 -6.34
CA GLU A 94 -7.56 15.32 -7.64
C GLU A 94 -6.04 15.55 -7.48
N TYR A 95 -5.65 16.38 -6.51
CA TYR A 95 -4.25 16.55 -6.14
C TYR A 95 -3.64 15.25 -5.64
N TYR A 96 -4.35 14.53 -4.75
CA TYR A 96 -3.85 13.27 -4.18
C TYR A 96 -3.79 12.15 -5.21
N ASP A 97 -4.72 12.05 -6.15
CA ASP A 97 -4.65 11.12 -7.28
C ASP A 97 -3.42 11.41 -8.15
N THR A 98 -3.13 12.69 -8.40
CA THR A 98 -1.93 13.10 -9.16
C THR A 98 -0.65 12.71 -8.43
N ILE A 99 -0.52 13.04 -7.14
CA ILE A 99 0.65 12.68 -6.32
C ILE A 99 0.83 11.16 -6.23
N TYR A 100 -0.25 10.42 -6.04
CA TYR A 100 -0.23 8.97 -6.03
C TYR A 100 0.34 8.39 -7.34
N GLY A 101 -0.13 8.90 -8.49
CA GLY A 101 0.40 8.50 -9.79
C GLY A 101 1.91 8.78 -9.94
N LEU A 102 2.37 9.96 -9.51
CA LEU A 102 3.79 10.32 -9.54
C LEU A 102 4.65 9.44 -8.63
N LEU A 103 4.18 9.12 -7.43
CA LEU A 103 4.90 8.24 -6.51
C LEU A 103 5.01 6.81 -7.05
N ARG A 104 3.96 6.29 -7.68
CA ARG A 104 3.98 4.99 -8.35
C ARG A 104 4.97 4.94 -9.51
N GLU A 105 4.99 5.98 -10.31
CA GLU A 105 5.95 6.12 -11.42
C GLU A 105 7.38 6.11 -10.88
N GLU A 106 7.67 6.87 -9.81
CA GLU A 106 8.97 6.92 -9.16
C GLU A 106 9.38 5.55 -8.61
N ILE A 107 8.46 4.82 -7.96
CA ILE A 107 8.71 3.44 -7.50
C ILE A 107 9.12 2.56 -8.68
N THR A 108 8.34 2.61 -9.77
CA THR A 108 8.60 1.80 -10.96
C THR A 108 9.96 2.12 -11.56
N GLN A 109 10.28 3.40 -11.72
CA GLN A 109 11.57 3.84 -12.27
C GLN A 109 12.75 3.43 -11.37
N ASN A 110 12.62 3.57 -10.05
CA ASN A 110 13.65 3.13 -9.12
C ASN A 110 13.95 1.63 -9.26
N VAL A 111 12.93 0.77 -9.33
CA VAL A 111 13.13 -0.67 -9.51
C VAL A 111 13.75 -0.97 -10.88
N MET A 112 13.28 -0.33 -11.95
CA MET A 112 13.82 -0.49 -13.30
C MET A 112 15.29 -0.10 -13.41
N LEU A 113 15.74 0.95 -12.71
CA LEU A 113 17.14 1.38 -12.69
C LEU A 113 18.09 0.29 -12.13
N TRP A 114 17.58 -0.56 -11.26
CA TRP A 114 18.31 -1.72 -10.72
C TRP A 114 18.18 -2.97 -11.57
N ASN A 115 17.44 -2.87 -12.69
CA ASN A 115 17.18 -4.00 -13.60
C ASN A 115 16.58 -5.23 -12.89
N VAL A 116 15.73 -4.99 -11.90
CA VAL A 116 14.99 -6.02 -11.16
C VAL A 116 13.57 -6.12 -11.70
N PRO A 117 13.03 -7.31 -11.97
CA PRO A 117 11.62 -7.50 -12.30
C PRO A 117 10.71 -6.97 -11.21
N LEU A 118 9.59 -6.33 -11.61
CA LEU A 118 8.63 -5.71 -10.71
C LEU A 118 7.22 -6.23 -10.96
N ILE A 119 6.54 -6.65 -9.90
CA ILE A 119 5.09 -6.90 -9.90
C ILE A 119 4.41 -5.81 -9.06
N ASN A 120 3.63 -4.96 -9.71
CA ASN A 120 2.75 -4.02 -9.03
C ASN A 120 1.41 -4.70 -8.72
N VAL A 121 0.98 -4.68 -7.47
CA VAL A 121 -0.27 -5.28 -7.01
C VAL A 121 -1.23 -4.18 -6.56
N ASP A 122 -2.42 -4.14 -7.16
CA ASP A 122 -3.44 -3.13 -6.90
C ASP A 122 -4.68 -3.73 -6.23
N PHE A 123 -5.10 -3.13 -5.12
CA PHE A 123 -6.35 -3.45 -4.42
C PHE A 123 -7.48 -2.47 -4.76
N PHE A 124 -7.22 -1.48 -5.59
CA PHE A 124 -8.17 -0.46 -6.03
C PHE A 124 -8.23 -0.47 -7.57
N PRO A 125 -9.43 -0.43 -8.18
CA PRO A 125 -9.57 -0.54 -9.62
C PRO A 125 -9.01 0.67 -10.36
N GLY A 126 -8.61 0.45 -11.62
CA GLY A 126 -8.23 1.53 -12.53
C GLY A 126 -6.73 1.78 -12.66
N ASN A 127 -5.89 0.99 -12.02
CA ASN A 127 -4.44 1.06 -12.14
C ASN A 127 -3.88 0.00 -13.11
N SER A 128 -2.61 0.13 -13.49
CA SER A 128 -1.95 -0.73 -14.48
C SER A 128 -1.28 -1.99 -13.90
N GLY A 129 -1.43 -2.24 -12.59
CA GLY A 129 -0.85 -3.40 -11.93
C GLY A 129 -1.73 -4.64 -11.97
N LEU A 130 -1.30 -5.70 -11.28
CA LEU A 130 -2.08 -6.90 -11.06
C LEU A 130 -3.31 -6.54 -10.21
N ASP A 131 -4.48 -6.49 -10.84
CA ASP A 131 -5.73 -6.07 -10.20
C ASP A 131 -6.26 -7.16 -9.26
N LEU A 132 -6.32 -6.84 -7.98
CA LEU A 132 -6.90 -7.65 -6.91
C LEU A 132 -8.15 -6.99 -6.29
N SER A 133 -8.73 -5.97 -6.92
CA SER A 133 -9.88 -5.22 -6.39
C SER A 133 -11.16 -6.05 -6.32
N ASP A 134 -11.29 -7.09 -7.15
CA ASP A 134 -12.47 -7.96 -7.25
C ASP A 134 -12.46 -9.13 -6.25
N LEU A 135 -11.40 -9.25 -5.44
CA LEU A 135 -11.25 -10.42 -4.57
C LEU A 135 -12.28 -10.43 -3.44
N PRO A 136 -12.77 -11.63 -3.05
CA PRO A 136 -13.64 -11.77 -1.90
C PRO A 136 -13.04 -11.17 -0.63
N VAL A 137 -13.75 -10.25 0.00
CA VAL A 137 -13.33 -9.55 1.22
C VAL A 137 -14.04 -10.11 2.45
N SER A 138 -13.39 -10.02 3.61
CA SER A 138 -13.98 -10.42 4.88
C SER A 138 -15.04 -9.44 5.38
N HIS A 139 -14.91 -8.16 4.99
CA HIS A 139 -15.84 -7.11 5.36
C HIS A 139 -16.18 -6.23 4.15
N PRO A 140 -17.47 -6.00 3.84
CA PRO A 140 -17.88 -5.08 2.78
C PRO A 140 -17.26 -3.68 2.98
N GLY A 141 -16.77 -3.09 1.91
CA GLY A 141 -16.16 -1.76 1.93
C GLY A 141 -14.70 -1.71 2.40
N GLN A 142 -14.06 -2.86 2.61
CA GLN A 142 -12.64 -2.97 2.96
C GLN A 142 -11.90 -3.82 1.92
N PRO A 143 -11.59 -3.28 0.72
CA PRO A 143 -11.07 -4.06 -0.41
C PRO A 143 -9.74 -4.77 -0.15
N ASN A 144 -8.93 -4.25 0.76
CA ASN A 144 -7.66 -4.87 1.15
C ASN A 144 -7.77 -5.84 2.34
N HIS A 145 -8.99 -6.13 2.82
CA HIS A 145 -9.25 -7.11 3.87
C HIS A 145 -9.88 -8.36 3.26
N MET A 146 -9.08 -9.12 2.55
CA MET A 146 -9.52 -10.33 1.85
C MET A 146 -10.00 -11.41 2.82
N SER A 147 -11.00 -12.16 2.39
CA SER A 147 -11.40 -13.42 3.01
C SER A 147 -10.34 -14.51 2.77
N GLU A 148 -10.47 -15.67 3.41
CA GLU A 148 -9.59 -16.81 3.16
C GLU A 148 -9.59 -17.22 1.67
N SER A 149 -10.76 -17.22 1.02
CA SER A 149 -10.86 -17.47 -0.41
C SER A 149 -10.21 -16.37 -1.25
N GLY A 150 -10.32 -15.09 -0.83
CA GLY A 150 -9.64 -13.97 -1.47
C GLY A 150 -8.12 -14.11 -1.42
N HIS A 151 -7.57 -14.46 -0.26
CA HIS A 151 -6.13 -14.73 -0.13
C HIS A 151 -5.64 -15.86 -1.02
N LYS A 152 -6.43 -16.94 -1.18
CA LYS A 152 -6.08 -18.04 -2.07
C LYS A 152 -6.02 -17.59 -3.52
N ILE A 153 -7.02 -16.83 -3.98
CA ILE A 153 -7.05 -16.30 -5.35
C ILE A 153 -5.91 -15.30 -5.57
N ALA A 154 -5.61 -14.42 -4.59
CA ALA A 154 -4.47 -13.51 -4.65
C ALA A 154 -3.16 -14.26 -4.83
N TYR A 155 -2.95 -15.32 -4.04
CA TYR A 155 -1.78 -16.18 -4.16
C TYR A 155 -1.66 -16.81 -5.55
N GLU A 156 -2.75 -17.34 -6.10
CA GLU A 156 -2.77 -17.95 -7.43
C GLU A 156 -2.44 -16.91 -8.52
N LYS A 157 -3.03 -15.71 -8.45
CA LYS A 157 -2.75 -14.63 -9.40
C LYS A 157 -1.28 -14.18 -9.35
N ILE A 158 -0.75 -13.90 -8.16
CA ILE A 158 0.64 -13.47 -7.98
C ILE A 158 1.61 -14.58 -8.43
N SER A 159 1.33 -15.84 -8.08
CA SER A 159 2.16 -16.97 -8.50
C SER A 159 2.21 -17.13 -10.03
N ASN A 160 1.09 -16.90 -10.71
CA ASN A 160 1.04 -16.92 -12.17
C ASN A 160 1.88 -15.79 -12.77
N GLU A 161 1.83 -14.58 -12.20
CA GLU A 161 2.69 -13.49 -12.66
C GLU A 161 4.18 -13.80 -12.48
N ILE A 162 4.58 -14.36 -11.32
CA ILE A 162 5.96 -14.79 -11.09
C ILE A 162 6.39 -15.82 -12.14
N ASN A 163 5.55 -16.82 -12.43
CA ASN A 163 5.86 -17.84 -13.44
C ASN A 163 6.00 -17.25 -14.86
N ASN A 164 5.24 -16.20 -15.19
CA ASN A 164 5.29 -15.53 -16.50
C ASN A 164 6.56 -14.69 -16.69
N LEU A 165 7.25 -14.31 -15.61
CA LEU A 165 8.48 -13.53 -15.68
C LEU A 165 9.70 -14.34 -16.13
N GLU A 166 9.59 -15.68 -16.31
CA GLU A 166 10.69 -16.58 -16.71
C GLU A 166 12.00 -16.25 -15.95
N LEU A 167 11.89 -16.05 -14.64
CA LEU A 167 13.03 -15.74 -13.79
C LEU A 167 14.02 -16.91 -13.84
N ASP A 168 15.27 -16.65 -14.21
CA ASP A 168 16.38 -17.62 -14.13
C ASP A 168 16.80 -17.83 -12.66
N ILE A 169 15.94 -18.51 -11.87
CA ILE A 169 16.15 -18.75 -10.44
C ILE A 169 16.42 -20.24 -10.20
#